data_40f326628b0d6e224f7e6600918d950d
#
_entry.id   40f326628b0d6e224f7e6600918d950d
#
_cell.length_a   1.000
_cell.length_b   1.000
_cell.length_c   1.000
_cell.angle_alpha   90.00
_cell.angle_beta   90.00
_cell.angle_gamma   90.00
#
_symmetry.space_group_name_H-M   'P 1'
#
loop_
_entity.id
_entity.type
_entity.pdbx_description
1 polymer ?
#
loop_
_entity_poly.entity_id
_entity_poly.type
_entity_poly.pdbx_seq_one_letter_code
_entity_poly.pdbx_strand_id
1 'polypeptide(L)'
;MERMNNSSRRHFIQGLGTGALAMAMNSSLTGKEKKTVDRFHIGIQEYTFNRWLKSGKLNHLDYPALVKKELGISHVEYWNRPFDGKHTDMKYVGELATRTRNDGIQNVLILVDEKHELDHADKSERDKSIDLHKVWIDCA
;
A
#
# COMPACT_ATOMS: atom_id res chain seq x y z
N MET A 1 -51.41 10.55 -20.82
CA MET A 1 -50.01 10.34 -20.43
C MET A 1 -49.98 9.27 -19.34
N GLU A 2 -50.02 8.01 -19.78
CA GLU A 2 -50.25 6.83 -18.93
C GLU A 2 -48.91 6.27 -18.41
N ARG A 3 -48.87 6.09 -17.08
CA ARG A 3 -47.74 5.42 -16.43
C ARG A 3 -47.83 3.92 -16.66
N MET A 4 -46.93 3.35 -17.43
CA MET A 4 -46.82 1.91 -17.58
C MET A 4 -46.31 1.25 -16.29
N ASN A 5 -47.14 0.33 -15.81
CA ASN A 5 -47.05 -0.39 -14.56
C ASN A 5 -45.94 -1.46 -14.59
N ASN A 6 -45.09 -1.44 -13.61
CA ASN A 6 -43.82 -2.24 -13.51
C ASN A 6 -44.07 -3.64 -12.90
N SER A 7 -45.23 -4.23 -13.05
CA SER A 7 -45.63 -5.53 -12.47
C SER A 7 -45.42 -6.76 -13.38
N SER A 8 -45.02 -6.56 -14.65
CA SER A 8 -45.00 -7.64 -15.66
C SER A 8 -43.74 -8.49 -15.69
N ARG A 9 -42.72 -8.19 -14.90
CA ARG A 9 -41.45 -8.94 -14.91
C ARG A 9 -41.34 -10.00 -13.80
N ARG A 10 -42.26 -10.07 -12.85
CA ARG A 10 -42.21 -10.99 -11.70
C ARG A 10 -42.97 -12.30 -11.88
N HIS A 11 -43.76 -12.46 -12.93
CA HIS A 11 -44.60 -13.65 -13.14
C HIS A 11 -44.07 -14.67 -14.17
N PHE A 12 -42.88 -14.44 -14.74
CA PHE A 12 -42.30 -15.39 -15.70
C PHE A 12 -41.47 -16.53 -15.07
N ILE A 13 -41.24 -16.52 -13.76
CA ILE A 13 -40.38 -17.50 -13.09
C ILE A 13 -41.13 -18.54 -12.25
N GLN A 14 -42.49 -18.53 -12.27
CA GLN A 14 -43.29 -19.46 -11.44
C GLN A 14 -44.08 -20.52 -12.21
N GLY A 15 -43.57 -20.95 -13.35
CA GLY A 15 -44.30 -21.93 -14.17
C GLY A 15 -43.47 -22.98 -14.87
N LEU A 16 -42.61 -23.71 -14.16
CA LEU A 16 -42.13 -25.02 -14.62
C LEU A 16 -41.86 -25.88 -13.42
N GLY A 17 -42.91 -26.59 -13.02
CA GLY A 17 -42.84 -27.59 -11.98
C GLY A 17 -42.33 -28.92 -12.47
N THR A 18 -41.65 -29.59 -11.56
CA THR A 18 -41.61 -31.03 -11.32
C THR A 18 -41.21 -31.95 -12.45
N GLY A 19 -40.01 -32.51 -12.31
CA GLY A 19 -39.71 -33.84 -12.81
C GLY A 19 -38.44 -33.94 -13.65
N ALA A 20 -37.31 -34.15 -13.01
CA ALA A 20 -36.27 -35.05 -13.54
C ALA A 20 -35.11 -35.18 -12.55
N LEU A 21 -34.96 -36.41 -12.11
CA LEU A 21 -33.80 -37.05 -11.49
C LEU A 21 -32.52 -36.22 -11.42
N ALA A 22 -32.10 -35.97 -10.20
CA ALA A 22 -30.76 -35.54 -9.84
C ALA A 22 -29.76 -36.69 -10.16
N MET A 23 -29.04 -36.56 -11.24
CA MET A 23 -27.72 -37.15 -11.34
C MET A 23 -26.72 -36.13 -10.82
N ALA A 24 -26.27 -36.39 -9.58
CA ALA A 24 -25.16 -35.68 -8.99
C ALA A 24 -23.89 -36.02 -9.81
N MET A 25 -23.60 -35.22 -10.80
CA MET A 25 -22.24 -35.12 -11.33
C MET A 25 -21.49 -34.13 -10.45
N ASN A 26 -20.85 -34.65 -9.44
CA ASN A 26 -19.78 -33.97 -8.72
C ASN A 26 -18.60 -33.75 -9.71
N SER A 27 -18.75 -32.84 -10.64
CA SER A 27 -17.61 -32.27 -11.29
C SER A 27 -17.01 -31.26 -10.34
N SER A 28 -16.08 -31.70 -9.50
CA SER A 28 -15.11 -30.83 -8.85
C SER A 28 -14.37 -30.07 -9.93
N LEU A 29 -14.95 -28.96 -10.35
CA LEU A 29 -14.23 -27.91 -11.04
C LEU A 29 -13.30 -27.26 -10.00
N THR A 30 -12.25 -28.02 -9.62
CA THR A 30 -11.07 -27.38 -9.06
C THR A 30 -10.45 -26.58 -10.19
N GLY A 31 -11.04 -25.43 -10.48
CA GLY A 31 -10.35 -24.38 -11.20
C GLY A 31 -9.12 -24.10 -10.37
N LYS A 32 -7.96 -24.62 -10.76
CA LYS A 32 -6.70 -24.08 -10.30
C LYS A 32 -6.77 -22.61 -10.63
N GLU A 33 -7.00 -21.80 -9.59
CA GLU A 33 -6.73 -20.36 -9.70
C GLU A 33 -5.33 -20.26 -10.29
N LYS A 34 -5.25 -19.81 -11.53
CA LYS A 34 -3.99 -19.43 -12.12
C LYS A 34 -3.53 -18.30 -11.20
N LYS A 35 -2.56 -18.58 -10.30
CA LYS A 35 -1.82 -17.53 -9.62
C LYS A 35 -1.28 -16.64 -10.72
N THR A 36 -1.96 -15.53 -10.98
CA THR A 36 -1.39 -14.46 -11.76
C THR A 36 -0.18 -14.03 -10.97
N VAL A 37 1.00 -14.38 -11.45
CA VAL A 37 2.22 -13.81 -10.91
C VAL A 37 2.13 -12.33 -11.25
N ASP A 38 1.82 -11.51 -10.25
CA ASP A 38 1.85 -10.07 -10.42
C ASP A 38 3.25 -9.70 -10.87
N ARG A 39 3.37 -9.33 -12.13
CA ARG A 39 4.64 -9.06 -12.79
C ARG A 39 5.26 -7.77 -12.31
N PHE A 40 4.44 -6.90 -11.73
CA PHE A 40 4.83 -5.58 -11.26
C PHE A 40 4.13 -5.28 -9.94
N HIS A 41 4.89 -4.71 -9.01
CA HIS A 41 4.36 -4.13 -7.79
C HIS A 41 4.39 -2.62 -7.92
N ILE A 42 3.26 -1.99 -7.62
CA ILE A 42 3.17 -0.53 -7.63
C ILE A 42 3.40 -0.06 -6.20
N GLY A 43 4.38 0.81 -6.03
CA GLY A 43 4.64 1.53 -4.78
C GLY A 43 4.25 3.00 -4.90
N ILE A 44 4.09 3.65 -3.75
CA ILE A 44 3.87 5.08 -3.69
C ILE A 44 4.86 5.71 -2.70
N GLN A 45 5.39 6.86 -3.10
CA GLN A 45 6.32 7.61 -2.27
C GLN A 45 5.59 8.59 -1.36
N GLU A 46 6.03 8.67 -0.13
CA GLU A 46 5.48 9.53 0.92
C GLU A 46 5.47 11.02 0.55
N TYR A 47 6.42 11.47 -0.26
CA TYR A 47 6.46 12.84 -0.76
C TYR A 47 5.18 13.26 -1.50
N THR A 48 4.45 12.31 -2.07
CA THR A 48 3.12 12.54 -2.67
C THR A 48 2.17 13.23 -1.69
N PHE A 49 2.31 12.94 -0.41
CA PHE A 49 1.50 13.49 0.68
C PHE A 49 2.19 14.63 1.45
N ASN A 50 3.28 15.20 0.92
CA ASN A 50 4.10 16.18 1.62
C ASN A 50 3.31 17.37 2.20
N ARG A 51 2.26 17.83 1.52
CA ARG A 51 1.40 18.93 2.00
C ARG A 51 0.61 18.53 3.24
N TRP A 52 0.12 17.29 3.31
CA TRP A 52 -0.64 16.79 4.44
C TRP A 52 0.27 16.52 5.64
N LEU A 53 1.44 15.96 5.39
CA LEU A 53 2.45 15.74 6.42
C LEU A 53 2.92 17.07 7.04
N LYS A 54 3.28 18.05 6.21
CA LYS A 54 3.72 19.38 6.66
C LYS A 54 2.63 20.15 7.42
N SER A 55 1.37 19.97 7.06
CA SER A 55 0.25 20.65 7.74
C SER A 55 -0.25 19.90 8.97
N GLY A 56 0.29 18.73 9.30
CA GLY A 56 -0.18 17.86 10.38
C GLY A 56 -1.52 17.16 10.10
N LYS A 57 -2.05 17.28 8.88
CA LYS A 57 -3.27 16.57 8.46
C LYS A 57 -3.05 15.05 8.40
N LEU A 58 -1.84 14.62 8.12
CA LEU A 58 -1.40 13.23 8.11
C LEU A 58 -0.23 13.06 9.07
N ASN A 59 -0.33 12.09 9.97
CA ASN A 59 0.79 11.67 10.80
C ASN A 59 1.67 10.69 10.02
N HIS A 60 2.98 10.79 10.16
CA HIS A 60 3.94 9.91 9.50
C HIS A 60 3.68 8.42 9.78
N LEU A 61 3.38 8.07 11.03
CA LEU A 61 3.08 6.67 11.40
C LEU A 61 1.78 6.14 10.78
N ASP A 62 0.89 7.01 10.32
CA ASP A 62 -0.41 6.63 9.75
C ASP A 62 -0.38 6.63 8.20
N TYR A 63 0.73 7.10 7.60
CA TYR A 63 0.89 7.16 6.14
C TYR A 63 0.70 5.79 5.46
N PRO A 64 1.34 4.69 5.93
CA PRO A 64 1.18 3.40 5.29
C PRO A 64 -0.27 2.89 5.31
N ALA A 65 -0.93 3.00 6.46
CA ALA A 65 -2.32 2.58 6.62
C ALA A 65 -3.27 3.37 5.71
N LEU A 66 -3.04 4.69 5.57
CA LEU A 66 -3.79 5.54 4.65
C LEU A 66 -3.64 5.07 3.20
N VAL A 67 -2.41 4.79 2.76
CA VAL A 67 -2.11 4.31 1.41
C VAL A 67 -2.82 2.99 1.13
N LYS A 68 -2.74 2.05 2.06
CA LYS A 68 -3.41 0.75 1.94
C LYS A 68 -4.91 0.90 1.84
N LYS A 69 -5.50 1.70 2.72
CA LYS A 69 -6.95 1.89 2.83
C LYS A 69 -7.52 2.61 1.62
N GLU A 70 -6.92 3.72 1.21
CA GLU A 70 -7.50 4.61 0.20
C GLU A 70 -7.10 4.24 -1.23
N LEU A 71 -5.92 3.63 -1.41
CA LEU A 71 -5.37 3.33 -2.73
C LEU A 71 -5.23 1.82 -3.02
N GLY A 72 -5.37 0.96 -2.01
CA GLY A 72 -5.16 -0.47 -2.16
C GLY A 72 -3.70 -0.88 -2.41
N ILE A 73 -2.75 0.06 -2.29
CA ILE A 73 -1.33 -0.16 -2.53
C ILE A 73 -0.68 -0.74 -1.26
N SER A 74 0.16 -1.76 -1.44
CA SER A 74 0.84 -2.44 -0.32
C SER A 74 2.36 -2.22 -0.30
N HIS A 75 2.88 -1.37 -1.17
CA HIS A 75 4.31 -1.04 -1.23
C HIS A 75 4.46 0.46 -1.02
N VAL A 76 5.24 0.84 -0.02
CA VAL A 76 5.43 2.24 0.34
C VAL A 76 6.91 2.61 0.36
N GLU A 77 7.17 3.83 -0.03
CA GLU A 77 8.49 4.44 0.01
C GLU A 77 8.44 5.65 0.94
N TYR A 78 9.42 5.75 1.80
CA TYR A 78 9.50 6.84 2.77
C TYR A 78 10.34 8.00 2.26
N TRP A 79 10.15 9.13 2.90
CA TRP A 79 10.97 10.33 2.74
C TRP A 79 11.58 10.71 4.09
N ASN A 80 12.84 11.11 4.12
CA ASN A 80 13.56 11.38 5.36
C ASN A 80 12.96 12.51 6.22
N ARG A 81 12.36 13.51 5.61
CA ARG A 81 11.85 14.70 6.32
C ARG A 81 10.75 14.41 7.35
N PRO A 82 9.74 13.55 7.08
CA PRO A 82 8.71 13.24 8.07
C PRO A 82 9.21 12.49 9.32
N PHE A 83 10.38 11.89 9.27
CA PHE A 83 10.98 11.32 10.48
C PHE A 83 11.30 12.38 11.53
N ASP A 84 11.54 13.63 11.13
CA ASP A 84 11.76 14.76 12.04
C ASP A 84 12.82 14.44 13.11
N GLY A 85 13.98 13.92 12.69
CA GLY A 85 15.07 13.50 13.55
C GLY A 85 14.89 12.18 14.30
N LYS A 86 13.74 11.52 14.16
CA LYS A 86 13.45 10.24 14.86
C LYS A 86 14.00 9.00 14.16
N HIS A 87 14.74 9.14 13.08
CA HIS A 87 15.34 8.02 12.37
C HIS A 87 16.36 7.22 13.20
N THR A 88 16.90 7.81 14.26
CA THR A 88 17.78 7.13 15.24
C THR A 88 17.02 6.62 16.47
N ASP A 89 15.76 6.97 16.64
CA ASP A 89 14.91 6.43 17.69
C ASP A 89 14.36 5.06 17.28
N MET A 90 15.05 4.00 17.66
CA MET A 90 14.70 2.63 17.31
C MET A 90 13.33 2.21 17.84
N LYS A 91 12.78 2.88 18.86
CA LYS A 91 11.41 2.63 19.30
C LYS A 91 10.42 3.17 18.28
N TYR A 92 10.65 4.38 17.77
CA TYR A 92 9.82 5.00 16.75
C TYR A 92 9.88 4.23 15.42
N VAL A 93 11.09 3.88 14.98
CA VAL A 93 11.31 3.08 13.76
C VAL A 93 10.66 1.70 13.89
N GLY A 94 10.83 1.04 15.04
CA GLY A 94 10.20 -0.25 15.33
C GLY A 94 8.67 -0.19 15.38
N GLU A 95 8.08 0.92 15.85
CA GLU A 95 6.64 1.13 15.79
C GLU A 95 6.15 1.23 14.34
N LEU A 96 6.84 2.04 13.51
CA LEU A 96 6.51 2.16 12.09
C LEU A 96 6.58 0.81 11.37
N ALA A 97 7.67 0.05 11.57
CA ALA A 97 7.86 -1.27 11.01
C ALA A 97 6.78 -2.28 11.48
N THR A 98 6.34 -2.16 12.74
CA THR A 98 5.29 -3.01 13.28
C THR A 98 3.94 -2.71 12.66
N ARG A 99 3.58 -1.44 12.51
CA ARG A 99 2.32 -1.01 11.87
C ARG A 99 2.26 -1.51 10.42
N THR A 100 3.31 -1.29 9.64
CA THR A 100 3.35 -1.73 8.24
C THR A 100 3.24 -3.25 8.11
N ARG A 101 3.92 -3.99 8.95
CA ARG A 101 3.83 -5.47 8.97
C ARG A 101 2.43 -5.95 9.29
N ASN A 102 1.77 -5.38 10.29
CA ASN A 102 0.41 -5.75 10.69
C ASN A 102 -0.61 -5.48 9.59
N ASP A 103 -0.40 -4.44 8.80
CA ASP A 103 -1.26 -4.08 7.67
C ASP A 103 -0.90 -4.80 6.36
N GLY A 104 0.11 -5.69 6.39
CA GLY A 104 0.59 -6.39 5.20
C GLY A 104 1.19 -5.44 4.16
N ILE A 105 1.88 -4.40 4.62
CA ILE A 105 2.55 -3.40 3.79
C ILE A 105 4.04 -3.68 3.77
N GLN A 106 4.65 -3.56 2.60
CA GLN A 106 6.08 -3.70 2.40
C GLN A 106 6.73 -2.32 2.30
N ASN A 107 7.72 -2.08 3.16
CA ASN A 107 8.59 -0.92 3.07
C ASN A 107 9.65 -1.20 1.98
N VAL A 108 9.79 -0.33 1.00
CA VAL A 108 10.62 -0.58 -0.17
C VAL A 108 11.89 0.27 -0.16
N LEU A 109 11.76 1.53 0.26
CA LEU A 109 12.83 2.51 0.11
C LEU A 109 12.65 3.66 1.10
N ILE A 110 13.77 4.27 1.49
CA ILE A 110 13.80 5.60 2.12
C ILE A 110 14.55 6.54 1.18
N LEU A 111 13.87 7.58 0.69
CA LEU A 111 14.50 8.68 -0.03
C LEU A 111 15.18 9.61 0.99
N VAL A 112 16.49 9.73 0.88
CA VAL A 112 17.29 10.63 1.72
C VAL A 112 17.61 11.87 0.92
N ASP A 113 16.92 12.97 1.23
CA ASP A 113 17.09 14.30 0.65
C ASP A 113 17.81 15.18 1.69
N GLU A 114 19.11 15.15 1.69
CA GLU A 114 19.98 15.89 2.61
C GLU A 114 20.80 16.96 1.89
N LYS A 115 21.32 17.91 2.67
CA LYS A 115 22.09 19.03 2.11
C LYS A 115 23.49 18.66 1.60
N HIS A 116 24.03 17.52 2.06
CA HIS A 116 25.36 17.08 1.69
C HIS A 116 25.29 16.15 0.48
N GLU A 117 26.04 16.49 -0.55
CA GLU A 117 26.06 15.75 -1.82
C GLU A 117 27.14 14.68 -1.79
N LEU A 118 26.80 13.47 -2.19
CA LEU A 118 27.76 12.35 -2.28
C LEU A 118 28.82 12.56 -3.36
N ASP A 119 28.56 13.44 -4.33
CA ASP A 119 29.43 13.80 -5.45
C ASP A 119 30.15 15.15 -5.26
N HIS A 120 30.11 15.72 -4.06
CA HIS A 120 30.77 17.00 -3.77
C HIS A 120 32.27 16.97 -4.12
N ALA A 121 32.81 18.04 -4.69
CA ALA A 121 34.21 18.12 -5.11
C ALA A 121 35.20 17.94 -3.92
N ASP A 122 34.86 18.50 -2.76
CA ASP A 122 35.63 18.35 -1.54
C ASP A 122 35.40 16.97 -0.90
N LYS A 123 36.52 16.27 -0.62
CA LYS A 123 36.47 14.96 0.02
C LYS A 123 35.84 15.01 1.42
N SER A 124 36.10 16.05 2.20
CA SER A 124 35.60 16.16 3.57
C SER A 124 34.05 16.28 3.58
N GLU A 125 33.47 16.95 2.60
CA GLU A 125 32.03 17.06 2.45
C GLU A 125 31.43 15.72 1.99
N ARG A 126 32.10 14.98 1.10
CA ARG A 126 31.66 13.62 0.74
C ARG A 126 31.68 12.68 1.94
N ASP A 127 32.75 12.72 2.77
CA ASP A 127 32.84 11.88 3.95
C ASP A 127 31.69 12.17 4.94
N LYS A 128 31.34 13.45 5.14
CA LYS A 128 30.17 13.84 5.96
C LYS A 128 28.86 13.28 5.37
N SER A 129 28.71 13.35 4.05
CA SER A 129 27.54 12.79 3.38
C SER A 129 27.45 11.28 3.56
N ILE A 130 28.57 10.56 3.42
CA ILE A 130 28.63 9.12 3.64
C ILE A 130 28.22 8.76 5.07
N ASP A 131 28.75 9.47 6.06
CA ASP A 131 28.45 9.19 7.47
C ASP A 131 26.96 9.44 7.79
N LEU A 132 26.38 10.46 7.20
CA LEU A 132 24.96 10.74 7.32
C LEU A 132 24.11 9.62 6.69
N HIS A 133 24.50 9.12 5.53
CA HIS A 133 23.76 8.03 4.87
C HIS A 133 23.87 6.69 5.62
N LYS A 134 25.00 6.42 6.32
CA LYS A 134 25.13 5.25 7.19
C LYS A 134 24.04 5.19 8.26
N VAL A 135 23.71 6.34 8.86
CA VAL A 135 22.64 6.41 9.87
C VAL A 135 21.27 6.03 9.27
N TRP A 136 21.03 6.40 8.02
CA TRP A 136 19.80 6.01 7.32
C TRP A 136 19.77 4.52 6.92
N ILE A 137 20.93 3.94 6.65
CA ILE A 137 21.05 2.48 6.42
C ILE A 137 20.69 1.71 7.70
N ASP A 138 21.12 2.21 8.86
CA ASP A 138 20.78 1.60 10.16
C ASP A 138 19.27 1.76 10.50
N CYS A 139 18.62 2.79 9.96
CA CYS A 139 17.18 3.01 10.10
C CYS A 139 16.35 2.06 9.21
N ALA A 140 16.87 1.65 8.05
CA ALA A 140 16.15 0.88 7.03
C ALA A 140 16.08 -0.61 7.36
#